data_b9c18281b5c3ac6611764de7673356c8
#
_entry.id   b9c18281b5c3ac6611764de7673356c8
#
_cell.length_a   1.000
_cell.length_b   1.000
_cell.length_c   1.000
_cell.angle_alpha   90.00
_cell.angle_beta   90.00
_cell.angle_gamma   90.00
#
_symmetry.space_group_name_H-M   'P 1'
#
loop_
_entity.id
_entity.type
_entity.pdbx_description
1 polymer ?
#
loop_
_entity_poly.entity_id
_entity_poly.type
_entity_poly.pdbx_seq_one_letter_code
_entity_poly.pdbx_strand_id
1 'polypeptide(L)'
;MDNQEKERKIHTLQMLEHNLQQILLQKQAFQMELGETKSAMKELEKSGEEVFKIIGQLMIKSEKKSVISELANKEKIIDLRIRNFEKQEKAVSEKIEELQKEITQ
;
A
#
# COMPACT_ATOMS: atom_id res chain seq x y z
N MET A 1 1.08 -13.31 35.96
CA MET A 1 -0.05 -13.21 35.01
C MET A 1 -0.92 -14.45 35.13
N ASP A 2 -2.22 -14.30 35.32
CA ASP A 2 -3.12 -15.43 35.43
C ASP A 2 -3.46 -15.97 34.00
N ASN A 3 -4.12 -17.12 33.99
CA ASN A 3 -4.43 -17.80 32.72
C ASN A 3 -5.41 -17.02 31.84
N GLN A 4 -6.36 -16.31 32.44
CA GLN A 4 -7.34 -15.52 31.73
C GLN A 4 -6.68 -14.32 31.04
N GLU A 5 -5.80 -13.64 31.74
CA GLU A 5 -5.04 -12.52 31.16
C GLU A 5 -4.16 -12.99 30.02
N LYS A 6 -3.50 -14.13 30.21
CA LYS A 6 -2.63 -14.71 29.17
C LYS A 6 -3.42 -15.07 27.93
N GLU A 7 -4.60 -15.68 28.10
CA GLU A 7 -5.49 -16.01 26.97
C GLU A 7 -5.95 -14.77 26.22
N ARG A 8 -6.31 -13.72 26.94
CA ARG A 8 -6.71 -12.44 26.31
C ARG A 8 -5.57 -11.83 25.51
N LYS A 9 -4.37 -11.85 26.06
CA LYS A 9 -3.18 -11.31 25.37
C LYS A 9 -2.84 -12.11 24.13
N ILE A 10 -2.95 -13.43 24.20
CA ILE A 10 -2.73 -14.30 23.04
C ILE A 10 -3.77 -14.00 21.96
N HIS A 11 -5.03 -13.85 22.35
CA HIS A 11 -6.10 -13.51 21.39
C HIS A 11 -5.84 -12.16 20.72
N THR A 12 -5.46 -11.14 21.50
CA THR A 12 -5.11 -9.81 20.96
C THR A 12 -3.92 -9.91 20.03
N LEU A 13 -2.92 -10.70 20.41
CA LEU A 13 -1.74 -10.95 19.56
C LEU A 13 -2.13 -11.52 18.19
N GLN A 14 -3.01 -12.53 18.18
CA GLN A 14 -3.50 -13.14 16.96
C GLN A 14 -4.24 -12.14 16.08
N MET A 15 -5.06 -11.28 16.69
CA MET A 15 -5.76 -10.22 15.96
C MET A 15 -4.80 -9.21 15.35
N LEU A 16 -3.76 -8.82 16.09
CA LEU A 16 -2.74 -7.90 15.60
C LEU A 16 -1.93 -8.51 14.46
N GLU A 17 -1.59 -9.78 14.57
CA GLU A 17 -0.89 -10.49 13.50
C GLU A 17 -1.73 -10.56 12.21
N HIS A 18 -3.03 -10.81 12.35
CA HIS A 18 -3.95 -10.79 11.24
C HIS A 18 -4.03 -9.40 10.60
N ASN A 19 -4.15 -8.36 11.43
CA ASN A 19 -4.13 -6.96 10.99
C ASN A 19 -2.85 -6.64 10.22
N LEU A 20 -1.72 -7.08 10.74
CA LEU A 20 -0.42 -6.85 10.09
C LEU A 20 -0.39 -7.47 8.69
N GLN A 21 -0.88 -8.70 8.56
CA GLN A 21 -0.97 -9.36 7.24
C GLN A 21 -1.82 -8.57 6.26
N GLN A 22 -2.96 -8.04 6.73
CA GLN A 22 -3.84 -7.22 5.87
C GLN A 22 -3.14 -5.94 5.42
N ILE A 23 -2.44 -5.28 6.33
CA ILE A 23 -1.66 -4.07 6.02
C ILE A 23 -0.59 -4.38 4.97
N LEU A 24 0.13 -5.48 5.14
CA LEU A 24 1.20 -5.87 4.21
C LEU A 24 0.66 -6.19 2.82
N LEU A 25 -0.49 -6.86 2.74
CA LEU A 25 -1.13 -7.17 1.46
C LEU A 25 -1.58 -5.91 0.74
N GLN A 26 -2.20 -4.97 1.45
CA GLN A 26 -2.63 -3.69 0.88
C GLN A 26 -1.43 -2.86 0.43
N LYS A 27 -0.39 -2.80 1.25
CA LYS A 27 0.85 -2.11 0.92
C LYS A 27 1.46 -2.68 -0.36
N GLN A 28 1.53 -4.00 -0.47
CA GLN A 28 2.07 -4.68 -1.65
C GLN A 28 1.28 -4.34 -2.92
N ALA A 29 -0.05 -4.32 -2.82
CA ALA A 29 -0.91 -3.96 -3.94
C ALA A 29 -0.63 -2.53 -4.43
N PHE A 30 -0.46 -1.58 -3.52
CA PHE A 30 -0.11 -0.21 -3.88
C PHE A 30 1.32 -0.09 -4.42
N GLN A 31 2.25 -0.89 -3.93
CA GLN A 31 3.62 -0.93 -4.49
C GLN A 31 3.62 -1.41 -5.94
N MET A 32 2.79 -2.42 -6.26
CA MET A 32 2.62 -2.88 -7.64
C MET A 32 2.02 -1.79 -8.51
N GLU A 33 0.98 -1.12 -8.03
CA GLU A 33 0.34 -0.01 -8.76
C GLU A 33 1.31 1.13 -9.01
N LEU A 34 2.16 1.44 -8.04
CA LEU A 34 3.21 2.45 -8.18
C LEU A 34 4.20 2.06 -9.29
N GLY A 35 4.62 0.80 -9.31
CA GLY A 35 5.50 0.28 -10.36
C GLY A 35 4.90 0.40 -11.75
N GLU A 36 3.62 0.05 -11.88
CA GLU A 36 2.88 0.18 -13.14
C GLU A 36 2.77 1.64 -13.59
N THR A 37 2.49 2.54 -12.65
CA THR A 37 2.40 3.98 -12.93
C THR A 37 3.73 4.55 -13.41
N LYS A 38 4.82 4.18 -12.77
CA LYS A 38 6.17 4.60 -13.17
C LYS A 38 6.56 4.04 -14.53
N SER A 39 6.20 2.80 -14.82
CA SER A 39 6.45 2.19 -16.12
C SER A 39 5.67 2.89 -17.23
N ALA A 40 4.42 3.23 -16.97
CA ALA A 40 3.58 3.98 -17.91
C ALA A 40 4.18 5.36 -18.21
N MET A 41 4.68 6.05 -17.18
CA MET A 41 5.34 7.35 -17.38
C MET A 41 6.59 7.24 -18.24
N LYS A 42 7.39 6.19 -18.07
CA LYS A 42 8.57 5.94 -18.91
C LYS A 42 8.18 5.71 -20.38
N GLU A 43 7.12 4.94 -20.61
CA GLU A 43 6.63 4.70 -21.97
C GLU A 43 6.13 5.99 -22.61
N LEU A 44 5.48 6.87 -21.84
CA LEU A 44 5.04 8.17 -22.32
C LEU A 44 6.21 9.06 -22.74
N GLU A 45 7.31 9.02 -22.03
CA GLU A 45 8.52 9.79 -22.37
C GLU A 45 9.05 9.42 -23.77
N LYS A 46 8.90 8.15 -24.15
CA LYS A 46 9.36 7.63 -25.43
C LYS A 46 8.33 7.81 -26.56
N SER A 47 7.07 8.10 -26.23
CA SER A 47 6.00 8.20 -27.21
C SER A 47 6.00 9.56 -27.91
N GLY A 48 5.29 9.64 -29.06
CA GLY A 48 4.96 10.92 -29.70
C GLY A 48 3.90 11.66 -28.91
N GLU A 49 3.44 12.78 -29.47
CA GLU A 49 2.42 13.62 -28.82
C GLU A 49 1.05 12.96 -28.76
N GLU A 50 0.77 12.04 -29.64
CA GLU A 50 -0.51 11.36 -29.73
C GLU A 50 -0.53 10.15 -28.80
N VAL A 51 -1.36 10.21 -27.75
CA VAL A 51 -1.52 9.14 -26.78
C VAL A 51 -3.01 8.85 -26.57
N PHE A 52 -3.30 7.67 -26.03
CA PHE A 52 -4.67 7.23 -25.80
C PHE A 52 -4.82 6.76 -24.34
N LYS A 53 -5.99 7.05 -23.77
CA LYS A 53 -6.38 6.54 -22.46
C LYS A 53 -7.40 5.43 -22.64
N ILE A 54 -7.28 4.38 -21.87
CA ILE A 54 -8.27 3.31 -21.83
C ILE A 54 -9.09 3.47 -20.57
N ILE A 55 -10.39 3.71 -20.72
CA ILE A 55 -11.34 3.81 -19.62
C ILE A 55 -12.41 2.76 -19.85
N GLY A 56 -12.38 1.69 -19.03
CA GLY A 56 -13.24 0.54 -19.27
C GLY A 56 -12.92 -0.08 -20.61
N GLN A 57 -13.91 -0.09 -21.52
CA GLN A 57 -13.74 -0.61 -22.89
C GLN A 57 -13.51 0.49 -23.94
N LEU A 58 -13.39 1.74 -23.48
CA LEU A 58 -13.22 2.88 -24.38
C LEU A 58 -11.75 3.28 -24.47
N MET A 59 -11.32 3.56 -25.71
CA MET A 59 -10.02 4.15 -25.99
C MET A 59 -10.22 5.60 -26.39
N ILE A 60 -9.68 6.52 -25.61
CA ILE A 60 -9.90 7.95 -25.80
C ILE A 60 -8.58 8.62 -26.12
N LYS A 61 -8.57 9.37 -27.22
CA LYS A 61 -7.41 10.18 -27.59
C LYS A 61 -7.21 11.27 -26.55
N SER A 62 -5.96 11.45 -26.11
CA SER A 62 -5.60 12.38 -25.04
C SER A 62 -4.32 13.11 -25.37
N GLU A 63 -4.11 14.24 -24.72
CA GLU A 63 -2.86 14.97 -24.84
C GLU A 63 -1.81 14.37 -23.91
N LYS A 64 -0.60 14.18 -24.40
CA LYS A 64 0.51 13.64 -23.65
C LYS A 64 0.76 14.39 -22.34
N LYS A 65 0.74 15.72 -22.39
CA LYS A 65 0.91 16.57 -21.20
C LYS A 65 -0.11 16.28 -20.11
N SER A 66 -1.37 16.15 -20.50
CA SER A 66 -2.46 15.86 -19.56
C SER A 66 -2.29 14.51 -18.90
N VAL A 67 -1.92 13.50 -19.68
CA VAL A 67 -1.74 12.15 -19.16
C VAL A 67 -0.54 12.07 -18.21
N ILE A 68 0.56 12.73 -18.55
CA ILE A 68 1.73 12.82 -17.67
C ILE A 68 1.36 13.48 -16.34
N SER A 69 0.60 14.57 -16.39
CA SER A 69 0.15 15.26 -15.19
C SER A 69 -0.74 14.37 -14.30
N GLU A 70 -1.68 13.65 -14.91
CA GLU A 70 -2.55 12.72 -14.18
C GLU A 70 -1.74 11.61 -13.51
N LEU A 71 -0.78 11.02 -14.22
CA LEU A 71 0.05 9.94 -13.69
C LEU A 71 0.98 10.44 -12.59
N ALA A 72 1.52 11.65 -12.72
CA ALA A 72 2.35 12.26 -11.68
C ALA A 72 1.54 12.47 -10.39
N ASN A 73 0.30 12.93 -10.50
CA ASN A 73 -0.59 13.07 -9.35
C ASN A 73 -0.94 11.72 -8.73
N LYS A 74 -1.21 10.74 -9.55
CA LYS A 74 -1.49 9.37 -9.11
C LYS A 74 -0.30 8.79 -8.34
N GLU A 75 0.90 8.99 -8.85
CA GLU A 75 2.13 8.55 -8.19
C GLU A 75 2.27 9.15 -6.79
N LYS A 76 2.01 10.44 -6.64
CA LYS A 76 2.06 11.13 -5.34
C LYS A 76 1.04 10.56 -4.36
N ILE A 77 -0.17 10.30 -4.81
CA ILE A 77 -1.24 9.75 -3.97
C ILE A 77 -0.88 8.34 -3.51
N ILE A 78 -0.37 7.52 -4.43
CA ILE A 78 0.05 6.15 -4.11
C ILE A 78 1.20 6.16 -3.10
N ASP A 79 2.20 7.02 -3.30
CA ASP A 79 3.31 7.18 -2.36
C ASP A 79 2.83 7.52 -0.95
N LEU A 80 1.88 8.45 -0.83
CA LEU A 80 1.32 8.82 0.46
C LEU A 80 0.60 7.64 1.13
N ARG A 81 -0.12 6.85 0.36
CA ARG A 81 -0.81 5.66 0.87
C ARG A 81 0.19 4.61 1.36
N ILE A 82 1.25 4.38 0.60
CA ILE A 82 2.31 3.45 1.00
C ILE A 82 2.95 3.90 2.32
N ARG A 83 3.26 5.19 2.46
CA ARG A 83 3.82 5.72 3.70
C ARG A 83 2.89 5.56 4.88
N ASN A 84 1.59 5.73 4.66
CA ASN A 84 0.59 5.51 5.71
C ASN A 84 0.55 4.04 6.14
N PHE A 85 0.62 3.11 5.20
CA PHE A 85 0.69 1.69 5.52
C PHE A 85 1.98 1.34 6.27
N GLU A 86 3.10 1.95 5.90
CA GLU A 86 4.36 1.75 6.60
C GLU A 86 4.29 2.22 8.07
N LYS A 87 3.62 3.34 8.32
CA LYS A 87 3.38 3.83 9.68
C LYS A 87 2.49 2.87 10.48
N GLN A 88 1.43 2.39 9.88
CA GLN A 88 0.53 1.41 10.50
C GLN A 88 1.25 0.11 10.80
N GLU A 89 2.03 -0.38 9.83
CA GLU A 89 2.87 -1.57 9.96
C GLU A 89 3.80 -1.44 11.17
N LYS A 90 4.48 -0.33 11.29
CA LYS A 90 5.40 -0.07 12.40
C LYS A 90 4.68 -0.08 13.74
N ALA A 91 3.54 0.62 13.83
CA ALA A 91 2.76 0.71 15.06
C ALA A 91 2.24 -0.67 15.50
N VAL A 92 1.73 -1.45 14.57
CA VAL A 92 1.22 -2.80 14.86
C VAL A 92 2.37 -3.74 15.23
N SER A 93 3.49 -3.68 14.52
CA SER A 93 4.68 -4.50 14.81
C SER A 93 5.22 -4.24 16.20
N GLU A 94 5.24 -2.98 16.64
CA GLU A 94 5.67 -2.61 17.99
C GLU A 94 4.74 -3.19 19.06
N LYS A 95 3.43 -3.13 18.84
CA LYS A 95 2.45 -3.72 19.76
C LYS A 95 2.58 -5.23 19.84
N ILE A 96 2.79 -5.89 18.73
CA ILE A 96 3.03 -7.34 18.67
C ILE A 96 4.26 -7.69 19.50
N GLU A 97 5.34 -6.96 19.32
CA GLU A 97 6.58 -7.18 20.05
C GLU A 97 6.40 -7.00 21.55
N GLU A 98 5.69 -5.96 21.98
CA GLU A 98 5.37 -5.73 23.39
C GLU A 98 4.56 -6.88 23.99
N LEU A 99 3.51 -7.31 23.29
CA LEU A 99 2.67 -8.42 23.76
C LEU A 99 3.43 -9.74 23.82
N GLN A 100 4.29 -10.01 22.85
CA GLN A 100 5.14 -11.21 22.87
C GLN A 100 6.03 -11.24 24.09
N LYS A 101 6.62 -10.10 24.46
CA LYS A 101 7.44 -9.98 25.66
C LYS A 101 6.63 -10.24 26.93
N GLU A 102 5.42 -9.68 27.01
CA GLU A 102 4.54 -9.88 28.17
C GLU A 102 4.12 -11.33 28.33
N ILE A 103 3.84 -12.01 27.23
CA ILE A 103 3.39 -13.42 27.23
C ILE A 103 4.52 -14.36 27.64
N THR A 104 5.74 -14.06 27.20
CA THR A 104 6.91 -14.92 27.45
C THR A 104 7.61 -14.68 28.77
N GLN A 105 7.21 -13.68 29.51
CA GLN A 105 7.77 -13.40 30.85
C GLN A 105 7.21 -14.29 31.97
#